data_82f2793031b4ee8b54a201c25e717c57
#
_entry.id   82f2793031b4ee8b54a201c25e717c57
#
_cell.length_a   1.000
_cell.length_b   1.000
_cell.length_c   1.000
_cell.angle_alpha   90.00
_cell.angle_beta   90.00
_cell.angle_gamma   90.00
#
_symmetry.space_group_name_H-M   'P 1'
#
loop_
_entity.id
_entity.type
_entity.pdbx_description
1 polymer ?
#
loop_
_entity_poly.entity_id
_entity_poly.type
_entity_poly.pdbx_seq_one_letter_code
_entity_poly.pdbx_strand_id
1 'polypeptide(L)'
;MSLRPPPRPGREQVPPDEVEDYDYVMARLGRLTEEYRTLGPGDYHGALLNCPPWAAGLGRLGAIARTGSVRGSYTDAERELADVVLSVDFGYNGVLPIHLPDMFAVGVRPEAIDAIRGRHEEELTDDERQLVGYVRAVSRGEVTDEWFEAMVERLGLRGAVDYTGFVCFLVCTMRMWSALGVRNPSDAEIDELITGLRQGRVKIPHPEAHLG
;
A
#
# COMPACT_ATOMS: atom_id res chain seq x y z
N MET A 1 -29.46 -6.83 4.89
CA MET A 1 -28.14 -7.47 4.86
C MET A 1 -27.18 -6.53 4.13
N SER A 2 -26.03 -6.20 4.71
CA SER A 2 -25.05 -5.32 4.06
C SER A 2 -24.38 -6.05 2.90
N LEU A 3 -24.25 -5.39 1.74
CA LEU A 3 -23.46 -5.89 0.60
C LEU A 3 -22.00 -5.36 0.63
N ARG A 4 -21.56 -4.82 1.75
CA ARG A 4 -20.21 -4.26 1.91
C ARG A 4 -19.47 -4.96 3.06
N PRO A 5 -18.28 -5.54 2.82
CA PRO A 5 -17.70 -5.78 1.50
C PRO A 5 -18.51 -6.78 0.67
N PRO A 6 -18.55 -6.63 -0.67
CA PRO A 6 -19.20 -7.62 -1.51
C PRO A 6 -18.51 -8.98 -1.39
N PRO A 7 -19.27 -10.09 -1.33
CA PRO A 7 -18.69 -11.42 -1.25
C PRO A 7 -17.94 -11.77 -2.56
N ARG A 8 -16.95 -12.63 -2.45
CA ARG A 8 -16.25 -13.16 -3.62
C ARG A 8 -17.22 -14.01 -4.46
N PRO A 9 -17.33 -13.77 -5.77
CA PRO A 9 -18.11 -14.63 -6.66
C PRO A 9 -17.39 -15.98 -6.88
N GLY A 10 -18.16 -17.02 -7.12
CA GLY A 10 -17.62 -18.27 -7.67
C GLY A 10 -17.23 -18.07 -9.14
N ARG A 11 -16.28 -18.87 -9.63
CA ARG A 11 -15.80 -18.80 -11.02
C ARG A 11 -16.94 -18.98 -12.05
N GLU A 12 -17.93 -19.79 -11.70
CA GLU A 12 -19.11 -20.06 -12.53
C GLU A 12 -20.08 -18.88 -12.63
N GLN A 13 -19.92 -17.87 -11.78
CA GLN A 13 -20.71 -16.63 -11.78
C GLN A 13 -20.07 -15.52 -12.61
N VAL A 14 -18.83 -15.75 -13.06
CA VAL A 14 -18.05 -14.78 -13.84
C VAL A 14 -18.45 -14.83 -15.32
N PRO A 15 -18.66 -13.67 -15.98
CA PRO A 15 -18.88 -13.64 -17.43
C PRO A 15 -17.78 -14.37 -18.19
N PRO A 16 -18.12 -15.14 -19.25
CA PRO A 16 -17.13 -15.95 -19.98
C PRO A 16 -15.94 -15.17 -20.52
N ASP A 17 -16.14 -13.94 -20.90
CA ASP A 17 -15.12 -13.02 -21.45
C ASP A 17 -14.23 -12.39 -20.35
N GLU A 18 -14.58 -12.54 -19.07
CA GLU A 18 -13.80 -12.03 -17.91
C GLU A 18 -13.10 -13.16 -17.11
N VAL A 19 -13.29 -14.42 -17.50
CA VAL A 19 -12.76 -15.58 -16.76
C VAL A 19 -11.22 -15.57 -16.72
N GLU A 20 -10.56 -15.12 -17.76
CA GLU A 20 -9.09 -15.03 -17.79
C GLU A 20 -8.56 -14.05 -16.72
N ASP A 21 -9.20 -12.91 -16.55
CA ASP A 21 -8.85 -11.92 -15.52
C ASP A 21 -9.14 -12.47 -14.11
N TYR A 22 -10.25 -13.19 -13.92
CA TYR A 22 -10.55 -13.85 -12.67
C TYR A 22 -9.45 -14.88 -12.32
N ASP A 23 -9.11 -15.77 -13.24
CA ASP A 23 -8.10 -16.80 -13.05
C ASP A 23 -6.71 -16.21 -12.77
N TYR A 24 -6.35 -15.10 -13.44
CA TYR A 24 -5.12 -14.36 -13.16
C TYR A 24 -5.05 -13.89 -11.68
N VAL A 25 -6.11 -13.30 -11.18
CA VAL A 25 -6.17 -12.82 -9.79
C VAL A 25 -6.12 -13.99 -8.81
N MET A 26 -6.86 -15.07 -9.08
CA MET A 26 -6.88 -16.25 -8.22
C MET A 26 -5.50 -16.94 -8.16
N ALA A 27 -4.79 -17.04 -9.29
CA ALA A 27 -3.43 -17.56 -9.34
C ALA A 27 -2.46 -16.68 -8.51
N ARG A 28 -2.62 -15.34 -8.57
CA ARG A 28 -1.83 -14.41 -7.76
C ARG A 28 -2.12 -14.59 -6.26
N LEU A 29 -3.38 -14.69 -5.86
CA LEU A 29 -3.78 -14.93 -4.47
C LEU A 29 -3.26 -16.25 -3.92
N GLY A 30 -3.18 -17.28 -4.74
CA GLY A 30 -2.63 -18.59 -4.37
C GLY A 30 -1.15 -18.56 -3.99
N ARG A 31 -0.41 -17.51 -4.41
CA ARG A 31 1.02 -17.34 -4.10
C ARG A 31 1.30 -16.53 -2.85
N LEU A 32 0.27 -15.91 -2.25
CA LEU A 32 0.44 -15.12 -1.03
C LEU A 32 0.77 -16.04 0.16
N THR A 33 1.69 -15.58 1.01
CA THR A 33 2.07 -16.28 2.23
C THR A 33 0.90 -16.34 3.24
N GLU A 34 0.99 -17.29 4.20
CA GLU A 34 0.01 -17.41 5.27
C GLU A 34 0.01 -16.15 6.14
N GLU A 35 1.18 -15.57 6.43
CA GLU A 35 1.31 -14.32 7.19
C GLU A 35 0.56 -13.18 6.49
N TYR A 36 0.73 -13.04 5.17
CA TYR A 36 0.02 -12.02 4.40
C TYR A 36 -1.51 -12.21 4.46
N ARG A 37 -1.99 -13.45 4.38
CA ARG A 37 -3.42 -13.75 4.47
C ARG A 37 -3.97 -13.44 5.85
N THR A 38 -3.19 -13.68 6.90
CA THR A 38 -3.61 -13.50 8.30
C THR A 38 -3.62 -12.02 8.71
N LEU A 39 -2.59 -11.27 8.32
CA LEU A 39 -2.45 -9.84 8.65
C LEU A 39 -3.23 -8.94 7.68
N GLY A 40 -3.55 -9.46 6.50
CA GLY A 40 -4.14 -8.67 5.43
C GLY A 40 -5.53 -8.12 5.75
N PRO A 41 -6.01 -7.19 4.91
CA PRO A 41 -7.28 -6.48 5.11
C PRO A 41 -8.52 -7.36 4.88
N GLY A 42 -8.36 -8.67 4.94
CA GLY A 42 -9.40 -9.62 4.61
C GLY A 42 -9.50 -9.85 3.09
N ASP A 43 -10.66 -10.28 2.63
CA ASP A 43 -10.85 -10.66 1.23
C ASP A 43 -11.17 -9.46 0.32
N TYR A 44 -10.30 -8.43 0.31
CA TYR A 44 -10.52 -7.29 -0.58
C TYR A 44 -10.41 -7.68 -2.06
N HIS A 45 -9.50 -8.61 -2.38
CA HIS A 45 -9.43 -9.18 -3.72
C HIS A 45 -10.72 -9.89 -4.11
N GLY A 46 -11.34 -10.59 -3.14
CA GLY A 46 -12.65 -11.18 -3.35
C GLY A 46 -13.72 -10.15 -3.66
N ALA A 47 -13.71 -9.02 -2.96
CA ALA A 47 -14.62 -7.91 -3.26
C ALA A 47 -14.42 -7.37 -4.68
N LEU A 48 -13.16 -7.19 -5.11
CA LEU A 48 -12.82 -6.72 -6.45
C LEU A 48 -13.16 -7.74 -7.55
N LEU A 49 -13.15 -9.04 -7.25
CA LEU A 49 -13.49 -10.09 -8.21
C LEU A 49 -14.97 -10.08 -8.65
N ASN A 50 -15.80 -9.22 -8.05
CA ASN A 50 -17.11 -8.89 -8.62
C ASN A 50 -17.01 -8.07 -9.93
N CYS A 51 -15.81 -7.59 -10.28
CA CYS A 51 -15.45 -7.03 -11.57
C CYS A 51 -14.01 -7.47 -11.90
N PRO A 52 -13.81 -8.67 -12.44
CA PRO A 52 -12.49 -9.26 -12.72
C PRO A 52 -11.53 -8.36 -13.50
N PRO A 53 -11.96 -7.57 -14.52
CA PRO A 53 -11.09 -6.65 -15.22
C PRO A 53 -10.45 -5.59 -14.32
N TRP A 54 -11.21 -5.03 -13.35
CA TRP A 54 -10.67 -4.11 -12.36
C TRP A 54 -9.67 -4.79 -11.42
N ALA A 55 -10.01 -5.98 -10.93
CA ALA A 55 -9.15 -6.76 -10.05
C ALA A 55 -7.81 -7.09 -10.73
N ALA A 56 -7.85 -7.55 -11.97
CA ALA A 56 -6.66 -7.89 -12.75
C ALA A 56 -5.85 -6.65 -13.13
N GLY A 57 -6.52 -5.56 -13.53
CA GLY A 57 -5.88 -4.29 -13.87
C GLY A 57 -5.10 -3.73 -12.68
N LEU A 58 -5.72 -3.66 -11.49
CA LEU A 58 -5.05 -3.25 -10.25
C LEU A 58 -3.94 -4.21 -9.86
N GLY A 59 -4.11 -5.51 -10.05
CA GLY A 59 -3.07 -6.50 -9.79
C GLY A 59 -1.84 -6.30 -10.67
N ARG A 60 -2.02 -6.03 -11.96
CA ARG A 60 -0.93 -5.73 -12.92
C ARG A 60 -0.26 -4.40 -12.58
N LEU A 61 -1.05 -3.36 -12.29
CA LEU A 61 -0.52 -2.05 -11.88
C LEU A 61 0.25 -2.14 -10.56
N GLY A 62 -0.28 -2.89 -9.58
CA GLY A 62 0.40 -3.14 -8.32
C GLY A 62 1.73 -3.87 -8.48
N ALA A 63 1.85 -4.79 -9.45
CA ALA A 63 3.12 -5.43 -9.77
C ALA A 63 4.14 -4.42 -10.31
N ILE A 64 3.72 -3.48 -11.16
CA ILE A 64 4.59 -2.39 -11.65
C ILE A 64 5.01 -1.49 -10.48
N ALA A 65 4.06 -1.06 -9.67
CA ALA A 65 4.30 -0.17 -8.54
C ALA A 65 5.29 -0.78 -7.53
N ARG A 66 5.11 -2.07 -7.16
CA ARG A 66 6.00 -2.75 -6.19
C ARG A 66 7.40 -3.00 -6.69
N THR A 67 7.64 -3.04 -7.99
CA THR A 67 8.95 -3.30 -8.58
C THR A 67 9.73 -2.04 -8.92
N GLY A 68 9.31 -0.86 -8.44
CA GLY A 68 10.04 0.39 -8.61
C GLY A 68 11.43 0.36 -8.00
N SER A 69 11.60 -0.22 -6.82
CA SER A 69 12.89 -0.41 -6.16
C SER A 69 13.81 -1.34 -6.96
N VAL A 70 13.27 -2.43 -7.53
CA VAL A 70 14.03 -3.36 -8.40
C VAL A 70 14.52 -2.65 -9.67
N ARG A 71 13.74 -1.69 -10.18
CA ARG A 71 14.12 -0.85 -11.32
C ARG A 71 15.08 0.30 -10.96
N GLY A 72 15.39 0.47 -9.65
CA GLY A 72 16.22 1.57 -9.15
C GLY A 72 15.53 2.94 -9.22
N SER A 73 14.20 2.97 -9.25
CA SER A 73 13.42 4.22 -9.31
C SER A 73 13.29 4.88 -7.95
N TYR A 74 13.16 4.11 -6.88
CA TYR A 74 13.09 4.51 -5.47
C TYR A 74 13.44 3.31 -4.59
N THR A 75 13.69 3.54 -3.32
CA THR A 75 14.00 2.47 -2.36
C THR A 75 12.72 1.82 -1.82
N ASP A 76 12.84 0.61 -1.26
CA ASP A 76 11.72 -0.04 -0.58
C ASP A 76 11.25 0.76 0.64
N ALA A 77 12.16 1.42 1.37
CA ALA A 77 11.80 2.29 2.50
C ALA A 77 10.98 3.51 2.06
N GLU A 78 11.33 4.15 0.94
CA GLU A 78 10.55 5.25 0.36
C GLU A 78 9.16 4.80 -0.09
N ARG A 79 9.07 3.58 -0.63
CA ARG A 79 7.80 2.96 -0.98
C ARG A 79 6.91 2.79 0.26
N GLU A 80 7.41 2.10 1.26
CA GLU A 80 6.62 1.74 2.44
C GLU A 80 6.20 2.97 3.27
N LEU A 81 7.03 4.04 3.28
CA LEU A 81 6.69 5.26 4.00
C LEU A 81 5.41 5.93 3.44
N ALA A 82 5.15 5.83 2.14
CA ALA A 82 3.95 6.41 1.54
C ALA A 82 2.65 5.77 2.06
N ASP A 83 2.67 4.48 2.43
CA ASP A 83 1.50 3.78 2.97
C ASP A 83 1.06 4.37 4.31
N VAL A 84 2.00 4.67 5.23
CA VAL A 84 1.62 5.28 6.51
C VAL A 84 1.14 6.72 6.35
N VAL A 85 1.76 7.51 5.46
CA VAL A 85 1.34 8.88 5.16
C VAL A 85 -0.11 8.91 4.70
N LEU A 86 -0.44 8.11 3.68
CA LEU A 86 -1.79 8.07 3.12
C LEU A 86 -2.81 7.46 4.07
N SER A 87 -2.42 6.46 4.88
CA SER A 87 -3.28 5.90 5.92
C SER A 87 -3.73 6.96 6.91
N VAL A 88 -2.79 7.78 7.40
CA VAL A 88 -3.08 8.87 8.34
C VAL A 88 -3.94 9.96 7.67
N ASP A 89 -3.58 10.38 6.46
CA ASP A 89 -4.28 11.46 5.76
C ASP A 89 -5.70 11.07 5.35
N PHE A 90 -5.95 9.79 5.08
CA PHE A 90 -7.28 9.28 4.71
C PHE A 90 -8.10 8.77 5.90
N GLY A 91 -7.49 8.65 7.11
CA GLY A 91 -8.12 8.01 8.26
C GLY A 91 -8.45 6.54 7.97
N TYR A 92 -7.60 5.85 7.21
CA TYR A 92 -7.82 4.49 6.76
C TYR A 92 -6.60 3.60 6.97
N ASN A 93 -6.65 2.76 8.01
CA ASN A 93 -5.55 1.89 8.42
C ASN A 93 -5.51 0.52 7.71
N GLY A 94 -6.40 0.28 6.73
CA GLY A 94 -6.58 -1.05 6.13
C GLY A 94 -5.34 -1.66 5.49
N VAL A 95 -4.38 -0.85 5.04
CA VAL A 95 -3.11 -1.30 4.45
C VAL A 95 -2.03 -1.57 5.51
N LEU A 96 -2.08 -0.90 6.66
CA LEU A 96 -1.01 -0.93 7.66
C LEU A 96 -0.69 -2.32 8.23
N PRO A 97 -1.66 -3.23 8.47
CA PRO A 97 -1.33 -4.58 8.97
C PRO A 97 -0.38 -5.36 8.06
N ILE A 98 -0.39 -5.08 6.76
CA ILE A 98 0.51 -5.71 5.79
C ILE A 98 1.84 -4.96 5.72
N HIS A 99 1.78 -3.64 5.61
CA HIS A 99 2.94 -2.81 5.29
C HIS A 99 3.80 -2.45 6.50
N LEU A 100 3.26 -2.40 7.74
CA LEU A 100 4.08 -2.15 8.93
C LEU A 100 5.20 -3.19 9.13
N PRO A 101 4.95 -4.51 9.02
CA PRO A 101 6.04 -5.48 9.07
C PRO A 101 7.09 -5.25 7.97
N ASP A 102 6.66 -4.90 6.76
CA ASP A 102 7.56 -4.60 5.64
C ASP A 102 8.37 -3.32 5.91
N MET A 103 7.77 -2.26 6.48
CA MET A 103 8.47 -1.05 6.91
C MET A 103 9.63 -1.35 7.85
N PHE A 104 9.39 -2.20 8.85
CA PHE A 104 10.45 -2.62 9.77
C PHE A 104 11.53 -3.45 9.07
N ALA A 105 11.14 -4.31 8.11
CA ALA A 105 12.07 -5.15 7.36
C ALA A 105 13.00 -4.34 6.44
N VAL A 106 12.51 -3.26 5.84
CA VAL A 106 13.28 -2.42 4.91
C VAL A 106 13.94 -1.21 5.58
N GLY A 107 13.83 -1.09 6.89
CA GLY A 107 14.54 -0.08 7.68
C GLY A 107 13.90 1.30 7.69
N VAL A 108 12.57 1.42 7.50
CA VAL A 108 11.87 2.66 7.82
C VAL A 108 12.04 2.94 9.31
N ARG A 109 12.48 4.15 9.65
CA ARG A 109 12.70 4.53 11.06
C ARG A 109 11.39 4.43 11.84
N PRO A 110 11.36 3.69 12.98
CA PRO A 110 10.17 3.63 13.83
C PRO A 110 9.70 5.01 14.30
N GLU A 111 10.65 5.95 14.53
CA GLU A 111 10.35 7.33 14.94
C GLU A 111 9.64 8.11 13.82
N ALA A 112 9.96 7.83 12.55
CA ALA A 112 9.26 8.44 11.43
C ALA A 112 7.79 7.95 11.35
N ILE A 113 7.54 6.67 11.62
CA ILE A 113 6.19 6.13 11.70
C ILE A 113 5.40 6.83 12.81
N ASP A 114 6.00 6.99 14.00
CA ASP A 114 5.37 7.68 15.13
C ASP A 114 5.10 9.16 14.81
N ALA A 115 6.09 9.85 14.23
CA ALA A 115 5.98 11.25 13.85
C ALA A 115 4.82 11.49 12.85
N ILE A 116 4.70 10.64 11.84
CA ILE A 116 3.62 10.74 10.84
C ILE A 116 2.27 10.44 11.50
N ARG A 117 2.17 9.39 12.31
CA ARG A 117 0.93 9.01 12.99
C ARG A 117 0.50 10.02 14.06
N GLY A 118 1.48 10.56 14.82
CA GLY A 118 1.26 11.59 15.80
C GLY A 118 1.14 13.02 15.25
N ARG A 119 1.41 13.22 13.94
CA ARG A 119 1.50 14.53 13.29
C ARG A 119 2.57 15.45 13.90
N HIS A 120 3.70 14.86 14.32
CA HIS A 120 4.88 15.53 14.86
C HIS A 120 5.97 15.63 13.79
N GLU A 121 5.72 16.36 12.72
CA GLU A 121 6.58 16.39 11.53
C GLU A 121 7.95 17.04 11.80
N GLU A 122 8.08 17.77 12.88
CA GLU A 122 9.35 18.31 13.38
C GLU A 122 10.37 17.22 13.77
N GLU A 123 9.89 16.00 14.04
CA GLU A 123 10.73 14.84 14.37
C GLU A 123 11.21 14.06 13.13
N LEU A 124 10.71 14.42 11.95
CA LEU A 124 11.16 13.86 10.69
C LEU A 124 12.52 14.45 10.29
N THR A 125 13.37 13.65 9.66
CA THR A 125 14.54 14.16 8.95
C THR A 125 14.11 15.02 7.75
N ASP A 126 15.02 15.82 7.19
CA ASP A 126 14.72 16.64 6.02
C ASP A 126 14.32 15.77 4.82
N ASP A 127 14.99 14.64 4.63
CA ASP A 127 14.67 13.66 3.58
C ASP A 127 13.27 13.04 3.74
N GLU A 128 12.91 12.66 4.97
CA GLU A 128 11.59 12.13 5.27
C GLU A 128 10.51 13.19 5.10
N ARG A 129 10.78 14.41 5.52
CA ARG A 129 9.86 15.55 5.40
C ARG A 129 9.58 15.89 3.93
N GLN A 130 10.63 15.87 3.09
CA GLN A 130 10.47 16.05 1.65
C GLN A 130 9.57 14.97 1.05
N LEU A 131 9.83 13.70 1.38
CA LEU A 131 9.05 12.57 0.86
C LEU A 131 7.59 12.62 1.31
N VAL A 132 7.36 12.83 2.62
CA VAL A 132 6.02 12.98 3.21
C VAL A 132 5.26 14.13 2.56
N GLY A 133 5.91 15.29 2.39
CA GLY A 133 5.33 16.45 1.73
C GLY A 133 4.93 16.16 0.29
N TYR A 134 5.81 15.48 -0.47
CA TYR A 134 5.50 15.11 -1.85
C TYR A 134 4.33 14.13 -1.95
N VAL A 135 4.29 13.08 -1.13
CA VAL A 135 3.18 12.12 -1.08
C VAL A 135 1.85 12.83 -0.85
N ARG A 136 1.83 13.79 0.08
CA ARG A 136 0.63 14.61 0.35
C ARG A 136 0.27 15.51 -0.82
N ALA A 137 1.24 16.18 -1.42
CA ALA A 137 1.01 17.02 -2.59
C ALA A 137 0.39 16.22 -3.75
N VAL A 138 0.92 15.02 -4.04
CA VAL A 138 0.34 14.12 -5.05
C VAL A 138 -1.08 13.71 -4.68
N SER A 139 -1.31 13.30 -3.43
CA SER A 139 -2.64 12.82 -2.99
C SER A 139 -3.74 13.88 -3.04
N ARG A 140 -3.35 15.15 -2.97
CA ARG A 140 -4.25 16.32 -3.00
C ARG A 140 -4.35 16.97 -4.37
N GLY A 141 -3.48 16.60 -5.31
CA GLY A 141 -3.38 17.26 -6.62
C GLY A 141 -2.75 18.66 -6.52
N GLU A 142 -1.84 18.85 -5.57
CA GLU A 142 -1.19 20.13 -5.23
C GLU A 142 0.30 20.14 -5.56
N VAL A 143 0.76 19.26 -6.45
CA VAL A 143 2.18 19.21 -6.86
C VAL A 143 2.50 20.45 -7.67
N THR A 144 3.47 21.24 -7.17
CA THR A 144 4.07 22.38 -7.89
C THR A 144 5.31 21.95 -8.65
N ASP A 145 5.83 22.84 -9.51
CA ASP A 145 7.07 22.58 -10.24
C ASP A 145 8.23 22.35 -9.26
N GLU A 146 8.30 23.10 -8.16
CA GLU A 146 9.35 22.97 -7.13
C GLU A 146 9.29 21.59 -6.45
N TRP A 147 8.07 21.08 -6.16
CA TRP A 147 7.91 19.73 -5.61
C TRP A 147 8.39 18.66 -6.59
N PHE A 148 8.03 18.80 -7.87
CA PHE A 148 8.42 17.82 -8.86
C PHE A 148 9.92 17.87 -9.15
N GLU A 149 10.50 19.06 -9.27
CA GLU A 149 11.94 19.27 -9.47
C GLU A 149 12.77 18.67 -8.32
N ALA A 150 12.33 18.88 -7.06
CA ALA A 150 12.99 18.28 -5.90
C ALA A 150 12.95 16.74 -5.93
N MET A 151 11.87 16.14 -6.42
CA MET A 151 11.81 14.68 -6.61
C MET A 151 12.65 14.21 -7.79
N VAL A 152 12.78 15.01 -8.85
CA VAL A 152 13.68 14.71 -9.97
C VAL A 152 15.16 14.79 -9.52
N GLU A 153 15.51 15.75 -8.68
CA GLU A 153 16.86 15.83 -8.10
C GLU A 153 17.16 14.58 -7.24
N ARG A 154 16.20 14.12 -6.45
CA ARG A 154 16.34 12.96 -5.56
C ARG A 154 16.38 11.62 -6.31
N LEU A 155 15.45 11.39 -7.24
CA LEU A 155 15.18 10.07 -7.85
C LEU A 155 15.54 9.99 -9.35
N GLY A 156 15.93 11.12 -9.95
CA GLY A 156 15.96 11.27 -11.41
C GLY A 156 14.56 11.36 -12.01
N LEU A 157 14.46 11.82 -13.25
CA LEU A 157 13.18 12.03 -13.92
C LEU A 157 12.33 10.76 -13.97
N ARG A 158 12.93 9.63 -14.30
CA ARG A 158 12.22 8.34 -14.33
C ARG A 158 11.70 7.94 -12.96
N GLY A 159 12.54 8.10 -11.92
CA GLY A 159 12.16 7.78 -10.54
C GLY A 159 11.02 8.66 -10.03
N ALA A 160 11.06 9.96 -10.31
CA ALA A 160 10.00 10.90 -9.94
C ALA A 160 8.66 10.52 -10.58
N VAL A 161 8.66 10.17 -11.88
CA VAL A 161 7.43 9.73 -12.59
C VAL A 161 6.92 8.40 -12.03
N ASP A 162 7.83 7.43 -11.80
CA ASP A 162 7.46 6.10 -11.28
C ASP A 162 6.91 6.20 -9.85
N TYR A 163 7.54 7.03 -8.99
CA TYR A 163 7.07 7.26 -7.62
C TYR A 163 5.73 8.00 -7.58
N THR A 164 5.53 8.99 -8.45
CA THR A 164 4.23 9.66 -8.62
C THR A 164 3.14 8.65 -8.98
N GLY A 165 3.43 7.78 -9.96
CA GLY A 165 2.52 6.71 -10.36
C GLY A 165 2.21 5.73 -9.23
N PHE A 166 3.21 5.39 -8.42
CA PHE A 166 3.05 4.55 -7.23
C PHE A 166 2.11 5.22 -6.20
N VAL A 167 2.33 6.49 -5.86
CA VAL A 167 1.46 7.22 -4.92
C VAL A 167 0.02 7.29 -5.43
N CYS A 168 -0.17 7.60 -6.73
CA CYS A 168 -1.51 7.59 -7.34
C CYS A 168 -2.17 6.20 -7.28
N PHE A 169 -1.41 5.13 -7.47
CA PHE A 169 -1.91 3.76 -7.31
C PHE A 169 -2.38 3.49 -5.88
N LEU A 170 -1.62 3.90 -4.86
CA LEU A 170 -2.01 3.77 -3.46
C LEU A 170 -3.28 4.56 -3.15
N VAL A 171 -3.38 5.80 -3.62
CA VAL A 171 -4.58 6.63 -3.46
C VAL A 171 -5.81 5.91 -4.04
N CYS A 172 -5.71 5.41 -5.27
CA CYS A 172 -6.77 4.64 -5.91
C CYS A 172 -7.15 3.42 -5.08
N THR A 173 -6.17 2.62 -4.68
CA THR A 173 -6.38 1.36 -3.93
C THR A 173 -7.04 1.62 -2.59
N MET A 174 -6.54 2.55 -1.78
CA MET A 174 -7.09 2.86 -0.47
C MET A 174 -8.51 3.41 -0.55
N ARG A 175 -8.80 4.25 -1.54
CA ARG A 175 -10.16 4.76 -1.76
C ARG A 175 -11.13 3.65 -2.17
N MET A 176 -10.71 2.74 -3.03
CA MET A 176 -11.53 1.58 -3.41
C MET A 176 -11.79 0.67 -2.20
N TRP A 177 -10.77 0.36 -1.40
CA TRP A 177 -10.93 -0.46 -0.20
C TRP A 177 -11.93 0.16 0.78
N SER A 178 -11.76 1.42 1.08
CA SER A 178 -12.69 2.16 1.94
C SER A 178 -14.11 2.16 1.37
N ALA A 179 -14.27 2.44 0.07
CA ALA A 179 -15.57 2.47 -0.59
C ALA A 179 -16.25 1.10 -0.61
N LEU A 180 -15.49 0.02 -0.78
CA LEU A 180 -16.00 -1.35 -0.76
C LEU A 180 -16.24 -1.90 0.65
N GLY A 181 -15.92 -1.14 1.70
CA GLY A 181 -16.14 -1.56 3.09
C GLY A 181 -15.15 -2.63 3.56
N VAL A 182 -13.95 -2.66 2.95
CA VAL A 182 -12.84 -3.48 3.46
C VAL A 182 -12.50 -3.02 4.88
N ARG A 183 -12.16 -3.98 5.75
CA ARG A 183 -11.90 -3.72 7.17
C ARG A 183 -10.91 -2.56 7.36
N ASN A 184 -11.28 -1.64 8.23
CA ASN A 184 -10.43 -0.56 8.70
C ASN A 184 -10.06 -0.82 10.18
N PRO A 185 -8.86 -1.33 10.48
CA PRO A 185 -8.43 -1.51 11.87
C PRO A 185 -8.43 -0.20 12.64
N SER A 186 -8.74 -0.26 13.93
CA SER A 186 -8.66 0.89 14.83
C SER A 186 -7.20 1.30 15.07
N ASP A 187 -6.98 2.55 15.50
CA ASP A 187 -5.64 3.03 15.87
C ASP A 187 -5.04 2.18 16.99
N ALA A 188 -5.84 1.73 17.96
CA ALA A 188 -5.38 0.86 19.04
C ALA A 188 -4.87 -0.50 18.53
N GLU A 189 -5.50 -1.09 17.51
CA GLU A 189 -5.02 -2.33 16.88
C GLU A 189 -3.69 -2.11 16.14
N ILE A 190 -3.54 -0.96 15.50
CA ILE A 190 -2.28 -0.59 14.85
C ILE A 190 -1.17 -0.32 15.87
N ASP A 191 -1.46 0.36 16.97
CA ASP A 191 -0.50 0.61 18.05
C ASP A 191 -0.03 -0.69 18.70
N GLU A 192 -0.93 -1.66 18.91
CA GLU A 192 -0.55 -2.99 19.41
C GLU A 192 0.33 -3.75 18.40
N LEU A 193 0.04 -3.64 17.10
CA LEU A 193 0.86 -4.23 16.04
C LEU A 193 2.28 -3.63 16.04
N ILE A 194 2.40 -2.29 16.09
CA ILE A 194 3.69 -1.59 16.16
C ILE A 194 4.46 -2.02 17.40
N THR A 195 3.78 -2.08 18.55
CA THR A 195 4.37 -2.54 19.80
C THR A 195 4.86 -3.98 19.70
N GLY A 196 4.07 -4.85 19.08
CA GLY A 196 4.43 -6.25 18.83
C GLY A 196 5.66 -6.40 17.94
N LEU A 197 5.75 -5.59 16.88
CA LEU A 197 6.92 -5.54 15.98
C LEU A 197 8.17 -5.09 16.71
N ARG A 198 8.10 -4.01 17.49
CA ARG A 198 9.22 -3.49 18.28
C ARG A 198 9.73 -4.49 19.33
N GLN A 199 8.84 -5.29 19.89
CA GLN A 199 9.16 -6.29 20.91
C GLN A 199 9.53 -7.66 20.32
N GLY A 200 9.53 -7.82 18.99
CA GLY A 200 9.79 -9.09 18.33
C GLY A 200 8.70 -10.15 18.55
N ARG A 201 7.51 -9.76 19.04
CA ARG A 201 6.34 -10.65 19.17
C ARG A 201 5.65 -10.94 17.85
N VAL A 202 5.75 -10.01 16.92
CA VAL A 202 5.28 -10.15 15.53
C VAL A 202 6.50 -10.41 14.66
N LYS A 203 6.41 -11.46 13.85
CA LYS A 203 7.48 -11.82 12.92
C LYS A 203 7.56 -10.77 11.80
N ILE A 204 8.77 -10.26 11.57
CA ILE A 204 9.06 -9.40 10.43
C ILE A 204 9.31 -10.32 9.22
N PRO A 205 8.55 -10.19 8.13
CA PRO A 205 8.74 -11.00 6.95
C PRO A 205 10.04 -10.62 6.22
N HIS A 206 10.49 -11.50 5.33
CA HIS A 206 11.55 -11.11 4.41
C HIS A 206 10.98 -10.09 3.41
N PRO A 207 11.66 -8.96 3.13
CA PRO A 207 11.13 -7.89 2.27
C PRO A 207 10.71 -8.36 0.88
N GLU A 208 11.36 -9.40 0.35
CA GLU A 208 11.09 -9.97 -0.97
C GLU A 208 9.95 -11.00 -0.98
N ALA A 209 9.39 -11.36 0.19
CA ALA A 209 8.37 -12.42 0.28
C ALA A 209 7.09 -12.11 -0.52
N HIS A 210 6.88 -10.85 -0.91
CA HIS A 210 5.69 -10.37 -1.63
C HIS A 210 5.98 -10.06 -3.10
N LEU A 211 7.21 -10.20 -3.57
CA LEU A 211 7.62 -9.89 -4.95
C LEU A 211 7.49 -11.10 -5.89
N GLY A 212 7.02 -12.24 -5.38
CA GLY A 212 6.83 -13.49 -6.12
C GLY A 212 5.55 -13.54 -6.97
#